data_7c729a12cf75767faeb83152555a0eb2
#
_entry.id   7c729a12cf75767faeb83152555a0eb2
#
_cell.length_a   1.000
_cell.length_b   1.000
_cell.length_c   1.000
_cell.angle_alpha   90.00
_cell.angle_beta   90.00
_cell.angle_gamma   90.00
#
_symmetry.space_group_name_H-M   'P 1'
#
loop_
_entity.id
_entity.type
_entity.pdbx_description
1 polymer ?
#
loop_
_entity_poly.entity_id
_entity_poly.type
_entity_poly.pdbx_seq_one_letter_code
_entity_poly.pdbx_strand_id
1 'polypeptide(L)'
;GEMDMYNLVLTSQPSNGKDAWTVEIEISADNPIADEAGINDIDSNPDAVFNNDPGGSPIPDSEGGNFPGSDDILNGAGNGTIGDTNAAGDEDDNDPEYVKVFDLALIKKLVTPATGPYTYGQTHTFEITVFNQGNVTAKDIQVKDYIPEGYSFSPNNGWTGASPMVNKTITDTIQPGGSRTITLNLTFNMVAVPSLKSWANYAEIIGANDQNGVPGDDVDSDPGSNTTNEQNVIPGKPGDDDIASTSDSGLGSQDDHDPAGPWVFDLATIIENSVDNVSSYSELINFPIKVKNQGNINSAGYTLSVLVPAGFAFTAGPNAGWSYNSLTRIATYVVPVTD
;
A
#
# COMPACT_ATOMS: atom_id res chain seq x y z
N GLY A 1 -6.63 -17.14 51.58
CA GLY A 1 -5.64 -16.12 51.29
C GLY A 1 -6.32 -14.80 51.04
N GLU A 2 -5.65 -13.70 51.27
CA GLU A 2 -6.10 -12.35 50.92
C GLU A 2 -5.62 -12.11 49.45
N MET A 3 -6.44 -11.47 48.63
CA MET A 3 -6.11 -11.15 47.24
C MET A 3 -5.92 -9.64 47.14
N ASP A 4 -4.75 -9.23 46.70
CA ASP A 4 -4.46 -7.82 46.34
C ASP A 4 -4.68 -7.61 44.85
N MET A 5 -5.11 -6.41 44.48
CA MET A 5 -5.35 -6.04 43.08
C MET A 5 -4.54 -4.80 42.70
N TYR A 6 -3.82 -4.89 41.62
CA TYR A 6 -3.05 -3.79 41.05
C TYR A 6 -3.55 -3.49 39.62
N ASN A 7 -3.35 -2.26 39.17
CA ASN A 7 -3.70 -1.87 37.78
C ASN A 7 -2.47 -1.30 37.09
N LEU A 8 -2.15 -1.86 35.93
CA LEU A 8 -1.20 -1.32 34.95
C LEU A 8 -1.98 -0.65 33.83
N VAL A 9 -1.61 0.57 33.44
CA VAL A 9 -2.22 1.28 32.34
C VAL A 9 -1.14 1.55 31.28
N LEU A 10 -1.33 1.03 30.08
CA LEU A 10 -0.45 1.19 28.93
C LEU A 10 -1.18 1.90 27.79
N THR A 11 -0.42 2.56 26.91
CA THR A 11 -0.95 3.15 25.68
C THR A 11 -0.47 2.33 24.52
N SER A 12 -1.40 1.83 23.68
CA SER A 12 -1.06 1.11 22.46
C SER A 12 -0.24 1.98 21.52
N GLN A 13 0.70 1.37 20.84
CA GLN A 13 1.57 1.99 19.84
C GLN A 13 1.60 1.10 18.61
N PRO A 14 1.83 1.67 17.40
CA PRO A 14 2.07 0.85 16.21
C PRO A 14 3.20 -0.15 16.43
N SER A 15 2.99 -1.38 16.07
CA SER A 15 3.96 -2.47 16.14
C SER A 15 3.61 -3.50 15.07
N ASN A 16 4.34 -4.59 14.98
CA ASN A 16 4.01 -5.72 14.11
C ASN A 16 4.47 -7.03 14.72
N GLY A 17 3.79 -8.11 14.31
CA GLY A 17 4.14 -9.47 14.69
C GLY A 17 3.24 -10.05 15.78
N LYS A 18 3.31 -11.35 15.91
CA LYS A 18 2.42 -12.15 16.77
C LYS A 18 2.56 -11.85 18.27
N ASP A 19 3.72 -11.38 18.71
CA ASP A 19 4.03 -11.12 20.13
C ASP A 19 3.85 -9.62 20.49
N ALA A 20 3.47 -8.78 19.50
CA ALA A 20 3.12 -7.39 19.77
C ALA A 20 1.82 -7.29 20.57
N TRP A 21 1.73 -6.28 21.40
CA TRP A 21 0.58 -6.00 22.30
C TRP A 21 0.27 -7.10 23.32
N THR A 22 1.24 -7.96 23.60
CA THR A 22 1.22 -8.92 24.72
C THR A 22 1.91 -8.32 25.92
N VAL A 23 1.30 -8.43 27.07
CA VAL A 23 1.84 -8.01 28.38
C VAL A 23 2.06 -9.25 29.21
N GLU A 24 3.25 -9.41 29.70
CA GLU A 24 3.62 -10.49 30.62
C GLU A 24 3.81 -9.91 32.02
N ILE A 25 3.38 -10.63 33.02
CA ILE A 25 3.59 -10.31 34.42
C ILE A 25 4.23 -11.48 35.11
N GLU A 26 5.12 -11.18 36.03
CA GLU A 26 5.83 -12.19 36.82
C GLU A 26 6.12 -11.62 38.21
N ILE A 27 6.04 -12.46 39.23
CA ILE A 27 6.52 -12.13 40.57
C ILE A 27 8.04 -12.33 40.60
N SER A 28 8.79 -11.27 40.36
CA SER A 28 10.26 -11.33 40.19
C SER A 28 11.05 -11.38 41.51
N ALA A 29 10.41 -11.27 42.65
CA ALA A 29 10.99 -11.47 43.96
C ALA A 29 9.91 -11.57 45.04
N ASP A 30 10.03 -12.53 45.91
CA ASP A 30 9.24 -12.67 47.11
C ASP A 30 10.11 -12.46 48.35
N ASN A 31 9.51 -12.02 49.46
CA ASN A 31 10.17 -11.88 50.72
C ASN A 31 9.26 -12.36 51.84
N PRO A 32 9.44 -13.58 52.34
CA PRO A 32 8.66 -14.05 53.46
C PRO A 32 8.94 -13.24 54.75
N ILE A 33 7.98 -13.21 55.65
CA ILE A 33 8.10 -12.46 56.92
C ILE A 33 9.38 -12.89 57.65
N ALA A 34 10.10 -11.92 58.21
CA ALA A 34 11.48 -12.03 58.71
C ALA A 34 11.81 -13.23 59.65
N ASP A 35 10.82 -13.81 60.27
CA ASP A 35 10.99 -14.96 61.17
C ASP A 35 10.96 -16.34 60.43
N GLU A 36 10.70 -16.32 59.12
CA GLU A 36 10.54 -17.51 58.27
C GLU A 36 11.55 -17.56 57.13
N ALA A 37 12.73 -16.96 57.32
CA ALA A 37 13.79 -16.91 56.30
C ALA A 37 14.18 -18.26 55.77
N GLY A 38 14.07 -18.46 54.46
CA GLY A 38 14.40 -19.71 53.77
C GLY A 38 13.19 -20.55 53.38
N ILE A 39 11.98 -20.01 53.49
CA ILE A 39 10.78 -20.53 52.86
C ILE A 39 10.68 -19.81 51.53
N ASN A 40 10.76 -20.55 50.43
CA ASN A 40 10.50 -20.05 49.05
C ASN A 40 9.08 -20.37 48.68
N ASP A 41 8.62 -19.81 47.59
CA ASP A 41 7.40 -20.22 46.96
C ASP A 41 7.51 -21.76 46.66
N ILE A 42 6.40 -22.46 46.76
CA ILE A 42 6.41 -23.90 46.79
C ILE A 42 6.44 -24.50 45.35
N ASP A 43 5.93 -23.77 44.39
CA ASP A 43 5.70 -24.20 43.04
C ASP A 43 6.17 -23.21 41.96
N SER A 44 6.68 -22.04 42.35
CA SER A 44 7.24 -21.04 41.48
C SER A 44 8.64 -20.60 41.95
N ASN A 45 9.44 -20.11 41.01
CA ASN A 45 10.78 -19.58 41.28
C ASN A 45 10.90 -18.14 40.80
N PRO A 46 10.59 -17.15 41.66
CA PRO A 46 10.59 -15.76 41.29
C PRO A 46 11.91 -15.30 40.69
N ASP A 47 11.90 -14.85 39.46
CA ASP A 47 13.06 -14.23 38.85
C ASP A 47 12.66 -13.02 37.98
N ALA A 48 13.48 -12.51 37.12
CA ALA A 48 13.19 -11.38 36.22
C ALA A 48 13.44 -11.75 34.77
N VAL A 49 13.31 -13.02 34.44
CA VAL A 49 13.54 -13.55 33.08
C VAL A 49 12.22 -14.03 32.52
N PHE A 50 11.41 -13.09 32.06
CA PHE A 50 10.13 -13.39 31.44
C PHE A 50 10.27 -14.53 30.41
N ASN A 51 9.29 -15.42 30.37
CA ASN A 51 9.19 -16.47 29.39
C ASN A 51 10.31 -17.55 29.48
N ASN A 52 10.84 -17.81 30.68
CA ASN A 52 11.72 -18.95 30.95
C ASN A 52 10.97 -20.19 31.51
N ASP A 53 9.70 -19.97 31.87
CA ASP A 53 8.85 -21.00 32.44
C ASP A 53 8.11 -21.79 31.34
N PRO A 54 7.95 -23.12 31.53
CA PRO A 54 7.19 -23.92 30.58
C PRO A 54 5.70 -23.62 30.71
N GLY A 55 5.12 -23.14 29.67
CA GLY A 55 3.74 -22.71 29.65
C GLY A 55 3.57 -21.21 29.65
N GLY A 56 4.51 -20.45 30.21
CA GLY A 56 4.59 -18.98 30.15
C GLY A 56 5.05 -18.45 28.80
N SER A 57 4.81 -19.13 27.72
CA SER A 57 5.11 -18.55 26.39
C SER A 57 4.17 -17.37 26.14
N PRO A 58 4.70 -16.19 25.76
CA PRO A 58 3.91 -15.01 25.43
C PRO A 58 3.15 -15.19 24.11
N ILE A 59 2.76 -16.39 23.77
CA ILE A 59 1.92 -16.65 22.61
C ILE A 59 0.49 -16.64 23.12
N PRO A 60 -0.22 -15.52 22.93
CA PRO A 60 -1.61 -15.43 23.29
C PRO A 60 -2.38 -16.58 22.63
N ASP A 61 -3.42 -17.08 23.26
CA ASP A 61 -4.37 -17.99 22.67
C ASP A 61 -5.13 -17.34 21.53
N SER A 62 -4.40 -16.90 20.51
CA SER A 62 -4.95 -16.29 19.29
C SER A 62 -5.69 -17.30 18.43
N GLU A 63 -5.55 -18.58 18.73
CA GLU A 63 -5.98 -19.69 17.85
C GLU A 63 -7.12 -20.50 18.45
N GLY A 64 -7.71 -20.08 19.58
CA GLY A 64 -8.82 -20.82 20.25
C GLY A 64 -8.35 -22.13 20.88
N GLY A 65 -7.07 -22.27 21.13
CA GLY A 65 -6.49 -23.31 21.95
C GLY A 65 -6.12 -22.71 23.30
N ASN A 66 -6.46 -23.36 24.38
CA ASN A 66 -5.85 -23.06 25.66
C ASN A 66 -4.35 -23.27 25.54
N PHE A 67 -3.58 -22.19 25.50
CA PHE A 67 -2.16 -22.33 25.79
C PHE A 67 -2.04 -22.60 27.29
N PRO A 68 -1.38 -23.68 27.68
CA PRO A 68 -0.98 -23.86 29.07
C PRO A 68 -0.19 -22.61 29.50
N GLY A 69 -0.62 -21.94 30.56
CA GLY A 69 0.03 -20.74 31.06
C GLY A 69 -0.61 -19.40 30.67
N SER A 70 -1.61 -19.38 29.80
CA SER A 70 -2.49 -18.23 29.71
C SER A 70 -3.68 -18.42 30.65
N ASP A 71 -3.98 -17.40 31.46
CA ASP A 71 -5.05 -17.46 32.44
C ASP A 71 -4.83 -18.56 33.50
N ASP A 72 -3.61 -18.54 34.06
CA ASP A 72 -3.19 -19.51 35.08
C ASP A 72 -4.13 -19.52 36.29
N ILE A 73 -4.70 -20.66 36.49
CA ILE A 73 -5.50 -20.90 37.68
C ILE A 73 -4.52 -21.04 38.84
N LEU A 74 -4.59 -20.15 39.80
CA LEU A 74 -3.86 -20.23 41.08
C LEU A 74 -4.12 -21.58 41.76
N ASN A 75 -3.43 -22.62 41.35
CA ASN A 75 -3.74 -24.00 41.73
C ASN A 75 -2.60 -24.73 42.44
N GLY A 76 -1.42 -24.11 42.53
CA GLY A 76 -0.25 -24.71 43.14
C GLY A 76 0.27 -25.93 42.40
N ALA A 77 0.19 -25.91 41.06
CA ALA A 77 0.60 -27.02 40.21
C ALA A 77 2.03 -26.89 39.67
N GLY A 78 2.68 -25.75 39.86
CA GLY A 78 4.07 -25.52 39.51
C GLY A 78 5.06 -26.38 40.28
N ASN A 79 6.29 -26.41 39.86
CA ASN A 79 7.35 -27.20 40.52
C ASN A 79 8.61 -26.40 40.93
N GLY A 80 8.59 -25.07 40.67
CA GLY A 80 9.69 -24.18 41.01
C GLY A 80 11.01 -24.51 40.30
N THR A 81 10.98 -25.14 39.14
CA THR A 81 12.17 -25.50 38.38
C THR A 81 12.27 -24.71 37.10
N ILE A 82 13.17 -23.76 37.02
CA ILE A 82 13.45 -22.95 35.84
C ILE A 82 13.65 -23.84 34.61
N GLY A 83 12.87 -23.57 33.54
CA GLY A 83 12.98 -24.31 32.27
C GLY A 83 12.38 -25.70 32.29
N ASP A 84 11.48 -25.99 33.21
CA ASP A 84 10.68 -27.21 33.19
C ASP A 84 9.72 -27.18 32.00
N THR A 85 9.88 -28.09 31.06
CA THR A 85 9.05 -28.24 29.87
C THR A 85 7.82 -29.14 30.08
N ASN A 86 7.49 -29.43 31.31
CA ASN A 86 6.40 -30.32 31.64
C ASN A 86 5.10 -29.52 31.82
N ALA A 87 4.14 -29.67 30.92
CA ALA A 87 2.84 -29.02 30.97
C ALA A 87 2.04 -29.20 32.28
N ALA A 88 2.54 -30.02 33.21
CA ALA A 88 2.02 -30.21 34.56
C ALA A 88 2.86 -29.48 35.62
N GLY A 89 3.88 -28.74 35.22
CA GLY A 89 4.81 -28.02 36.06
C GLY A 89 4.85 -26.52 35.78
N ASP A 90 3.75 -25.99 35.29
CA ASP A 90 3.57 -24.56 34.99
C ASP A 90 3.64 -23.75 36.30
N GLU A 91 4.44 -22.71 36.31
CA GLU A 91 4.59 -21.83 37.46
C GLU A 91 3.43 -20.83 37.46
N ASP A 92 2.78 -20.63 38.60
CA ASP A 92 1.60 -19.77 38.71
C ASP A 92 1.92 -18.32 39.15
N ASP A 93 3.19 -17.95 39.14
CA ASP A 93 3.67 -16.59 39.39
C ASP A 93 3.87 -15.76 38.12
N ASN A 94 3.60 -16.32 36.96
CA ASN A 94 3.70 -15.71 35.62
C ASN A 94 2.38 -15.84 34.87
N ASP A 95 1.96 -14.77 34.21
CA ASP A 95 0.73 -14.76 33.37
C ASP A 95 0.83 -13.77 32.22
N PRO A 96 0.66 -14.21 30.95
CA PRO A 96 0.58 -13.35 29.79
C PRO A 96 -0.86 -12.97 29.45
N GLU A 97 -1.09 -11.69 29.10
CA GLU A 97 -2.36 -11.22 28.58
C GLU A 97 -2.14 -10.34 27.36
N TYR A 98 -3.06 -10.28 26.42
CA TYR A 98 -2.90 -9.53 25.20
C TYR A 98 -4.16 -8.80 24.72
N VAL A 99 -3.91 -7.80 23.89
CA VAL A 99 -4.97 -7.09 23.16
C VAL A 99 -4.94 -7.52 21.71
N LYS A 100 -6.10 -7.93 21.18
CA LYS A 100 -6.25 -8.23 19.73
C LYS A 100 -6.16 -6.94 18.94
N VAL A 101 -5.23 -6.93 17.99
CA VAL A 101 -5.06 -5.84 17.03
C VAL A 101 -5.18 -6.44 15.64
N PHE A 102 -6.21 -6.01 14.90
CA PHE A 102 -6.40 -6.34 13.51
C PHE A 102 -5.89 -5.16 12.68
N ASP A 103 -4.93 -5.41 11.82
CA ASP A 103 -4.20 -4.37 11.10
C ASP A 103 -3.70 -4.94 9.77
N LEU A 104 -4.21 -4.42 8.65
CA LEU A 104 -3.89 -4.87 7.31
C LEU A 104 -3.47 -3.70 6.44
N ALA A 105 -2.28 -3.79 5.86
CA ALA A 105 -1.76 -2.82 4.90
C ALA A 105 -1.71 -3.40 3.48
N LEU A 106 -1.68 -2.51 2.46
CA LEU A 106 -1.63 -2.90 1.05
C LEU A 106 -0.62 -2.06 0.27
N ILE A 107 0.22 -2.73 -0.52
CA ILE A 107 1.07 -2.08 -1.53
C ILE A 107 0.71 -2.58 -2.91
N LYS A 108 0.62 -1.67 -3.87
CA LYS A 108 0.37 -1.97 -5.28
C LYS A 108 1.50 -1.48 -6.18
N LYS A 109 1.94 -2.31 -7.13
CA LYS A 109 3.02 -1.98 -8.07
C LYS A 109 2.69 -2.38 -9.50
N LEU A 110 3.05 -1.51 -10.46
CA LEU A 110 3.09 -1.89 -11.87
C LEU A 110 4.37 -2.70 -12.14
N VAL A 111 4.24 -3.99 -12.44
CA VAL A 111 5.39 -4.89 -12.61
C VAL A 111 5.64 -5.31 -14.05
N THR A 112 4.62 -5.24 -14.90
CA THR A 112 4.79 -5.56 -16.32
C THR A 112 3.93 -4.66 -17.19
N PRO A 113 4.53 -3.84 -18.08
CA PRO A 113 5.94 -3.49 -18.06
C PRO A 113 6.26 -2.55 -16.88
N ALA A 114 7.34 -2.80 -16.16
CA ALA A 114 7.76 -1.97 -15.04
C ALA A 114 8.21 -0.57 -15.48
N THR A 115 8.73 -0.45 -16.70
CA THR A 115 9.17 0.82 -17.28
C THR A 115 8.77 0.89 -18.77
N GLY A 116 8.60 2.14 -19.26
CA GLY A 116 8.32 2.38 -20.68
C GLY A 116 9.45 1.93 -21.63
N PRO A 117 9.23 1.99 -22.95
CA PRO A 117 8.08 2.64 -23.58
C PRO A 117 6.79 1.82 -23.49
N TYR A 118 5.68 2.50 -23.21
CA TYR A 118 4.35 1.90 -23.15
C TYR A 118 3.64 1.98 -24.51
N THR A 119 2.80 0.99 -24.81
CA THR A 119 2.04 0.92 -26.06
C THR A 119 0.56 0.70 -25.75
N TYR A 120 -0.30 1.54 -26.31
CA TYR A 120 -1.75 1.37 -26.19
C TYR A 120 -2.22 0.00 -26.71
N GLY A 121 -3.11 -0.63 -25.97
CA GLY A 121 -3.52 -2.02 -26.19
C GLY A 121 -2.64 -3.06 -25.50
N GLN A 122 -1.53 -2.67 -24.91
CA GLN A 122 -0.67 -3.56 -24.14
C GLN A 122 -1.32 -3.97 -22.82
N THR A 123 -1.05 -5.18 -22.37
CA THR A 123 -1.42 -5.61 -21.04
C THR A 123 -0.43 -5.08 -20.01
N HIS A 124 -0.94 -4.43 -18.97
CA HIS A 124 -0.21 -4.06 -17.79
C HIS A 124 -0.59 -5.00 -16.65
N THR A 125 0.42 -5.54 -15.97
CA THR A 125 0.24 -6.39 -14.79
C THR A 125 0.59 -5.60 -13.55
N PHE A 126 -0.36 -5.55 -12.63
CA PHE A 126 -0.18 -5.00 -11.29
C PHE A 126 -0.04 -6.12 -10.28
N GLU A 127 0.89 -5.99 -9.37
CA GLU A 127 0.97 -6.78 -8.15
C GLU A 127 0.40 -5.97 -7.00
N ILE A 128 -0.41 -6.63 -6.17
CA ILE A 128 -1.00 -6.09 -4.96
C ILE A 128 -0.57 -7.02 -3.84
N THR A 129 0.18 -6.51 -2.88
CA THR A 129 0.63 -7.26 -1.71
C THR A 129 -0.08 -6.76 -0.48
N VAL A 130 -0.82 -7.64 0.18
CA VAL A 130 -1.47 -7.38 1.46
C VAL A 130 -0.56 -7.91 2.56
N PHE A 131 -0.35 -7.10 3.59
CA PHE A 131 0.43 -7.40 4.79
C PHE A 131 -0.51 -7.52 5.98
N ASN A 132 -0.22 -8.40 6.91
CA ASN A 132 -0.85 -8.44 8.22
C ASN A 132 0.13 -7.87 9.24
N GLN A 133 -0.13 -6.67 9.70
CA GLN A 133 0.69 -5.94 10.68
C GLN A 133 0.20 -6.18 12.11
N GLY A 134 -1.02 -6.67 12.27
CA GLY A 134 -1.61 -7.01 13.55
C GLY A 134 -1.11 -8.34 14.14
N ASN A 135 -1.71 -8.72 15.27
CA ASN A 135 -1.45 -9.99 15.94
C ASN A 135 -2.58 -11.03 15.76
N VAL A 136 -3.57 -10.73 14.94
CA VAL A 136 -4.68 -11.63 14.62
C VAL A 136 -4.51 -12.17 13.20
N THR A 137 -4.67 -13.49 13.03
CA THR A 137 -4.66 -14.10 11.68
C THR A 137 -5.81 -13.56 10.84
N ALA A 138 -5.52 -13.05 9.65
CA ALA A 138 -6.51 -12.51 8.71
C ALA A 138 -6.90 -13.55 7.66
N LYS A 139 -8.18 -13.52 7.24
CA LYS A 139 -8.77 -14.46 6.28
C LYS A 139 -9.90 -13.78 5.49
N ASP A 140 -10.22 -14.35 4.33
CA ASP A 140 -11.31 -13.88 3.45
C ASP A 140 -11.19 -12.38 3.15
N ILE A 141 -9.96 -11.91 2.91
CA ILE A 141 -9.64 -10.51 2.71
C ILE A 141 -10.22 -10.05 1.38
N GLN A 142 -11.05 -9.05 1.41
CA GLN A 142 -11.73 -8.49 0.25
C GLN A 142 -10.94 -7.28 -0.27
N VAL A 143 -10.41 -7.41 -1.48
CA VAL A 143 -9.71 -6.33 -2.17
C VAL A 143 -10.57 -5.80 -3.30
N LYS A 144 -10.74 -4.48 -3.34
CA LYS A 144 -11.38 -3.73 -4.42
C LYS A 144 -10.32 -2.99 -5.23
N ASP A 145 -10.51 -2.94 -6.53
CA ASP A 145 -9.65 -2.21 -7.44
C ASP A 145 -10.47 -1.21 -8.26
N TYR A 146 -10.00 0.05 -8.29
CA TYR A 146 -10.63 1.18 -8.96
C TYR A 146 -9.91 1.45 -10.28
N ILE A 147 -10.50 0.99 -11.37
CA ILE A 147 -9.90 1.04 -12.70
C ILE A 147 -10.13 2.43 -13.30
N PRO A 148 -9.06 3.22 -13.55
CA PRO A 148 -9.17 4.54 -14.13
C PRO A 148 -9.50 4.48 -15.64
N GLU A 149 -9.85 5.62 -16.22
CA GLU A 149 -10.24 5.74 -17.64
C GLU A 149 -9.20 5.24 -18.64
N GLY A 150 -7.92 5.29 -18.25
CA GLY A 150 -6.79 4.81 -19.06
C GLY A 150 -6.62 3.30 -19.09
N TYR A 151 -7.53 2.56 -18.47
CA TYR A 151 -7.50 1.09 -18.48
C TYR A 151 -8.87 0.49 -18.77
N SER A 152 -8.85 -0.71 -19.31
CA SER A 152 -10.01 -1.59 -19.41
C SER A 152 -9.71 -2.95 -18.80
N PHE A 153 -10.74 -3.56 -18.23
CA PHE A 153 -10.68 -4.86 -17.57
C PHE A 153 -11.37 -5.94 -18.38
N SER A 154 -10.75 -7.10 -18.42
CA SER A 154 -11.39 -8.37 -18.78
C SER A 154 -11.12 -9.36 -17.64
N PRO A 155 -12.08 -10.23 -17.26
CA PRO A 155 -11.93 -11.13 -16.14
C PRO A 155 -10.62 -11.95 -16.23
N ASN A 156 -9.80 -11.87 -15.18
CA ASN A 156 -8.52 -12.56 -15.06
C ASN A 156 -8.14 -12.79 -13.59
N ASN A 157 -7.28 -13.77 -13.34
CA ASN A 157 -6.67 -14.03 -12.03
C ASN A 157 -7.67 -14.07 -10.85
N GLY A 158 -8.93 -14.47 -11.10
CA GLY A 158 -9.98 -14.55 -10.07
C GLY A 158 -10.62 -13.23 -9.69
N TRP A 159 -10.30 -12.12 -10.38
CA TRP A 159 -11.00 -10.85 -10.25
C TRP A 159 -12.37 -10.91 -10.92
N THR A 160 -13.38 -10.31 -10.29
CA THR A 160 -14.77 -10.26 -10.72
C THR A 160 -15.30 -8.83 -10.73
N GLY A 161 -16.34 -8.58 -11.53
CA GLY A 161 -16.91 -7.24 -11.70
C GLY A 161 -16.66 -6.68 -13.10
N ALA A 162 -16.78 -5.37 -13.22
CA ALA A 162 -16.55 -4.62 -14.46
C ALA A 162 -16.06 -3.20 -14.13
N SER A 163 -15.30 -2.60 -15.07
CA SER A 163 -14.90 -1.19 -14.91
C SER A 163 -16.09 -0.28 -14.55
N PRO A 164 -15.96 0.66 -13.65
CA PRO A 164 -14.69 1.12 -13.07
C PRO A 164 -14.23 0.38 -11.80
N MET A 165 -14.91 -0.66 -11.32
CA MET A 165 -14.56 -1.34 -10.08
C MET A 165 -14.60 -2.86 -10.25
N VAL A 166 -13.57 -3.54 -9.73
CA VAL A 166 -13.49 -4.99 -9.68
C VAL A 166 -13.08 -5.44 -8.28
N ASN A 167 -13.44 -6.66 -7.92
CA ASN A 167 -13.20 -7.19 -6.58
C ASN A 167 -12.52 -8.56 -6.67
N LYS A 168 -11.73 -8.87 -5.65
CA LYS A 168 -11.14 -10.17 -5.42
C LYS A 168 -11.13 -10.48 -3.93
N THR A 169 -11.43 -11.73 -3.57
CA THR A 169 -11.26 -12.24 -2.21
C THR A 169 -10.01 -13.11 -2.15
N ILE A 170 -9.13 -12.84 -1.20
CA ILE A 170 -8.01 -13.69 -0.81
C ILE A 170 -8.55 -14.63 0.26
N THR A 171 -8.69 -15.92 -0.08
CA THR A 171 -9.25 -16.93 0.82
C THR A 171 -8.18 -17.63 1.68
N ASP A 172 -6.92 -17.50 1.29
CA ASP A 172 -5.80 -18.00 2.09
C ASP A 172 -5.64 -17.12 3.35
N THR A 173 -5.24 -17.75 4.45
CA THR A 173 -4.93 -17.01 5.68
C THR A 173 -3.61 -16.27 5.57
N ILE A 174 -3.53 -15.09 6.20
CA ILE A 174 -2.29 -14.33 6.41
C ILE A 174 -2.04 -14.26 7.91
N GLN A 175 -0.99 -14.94 8.36
CA GLN A 175 -0.56 -14.93 9.74
C GLN A 175 0.00 -13.57 10.16
N PRO A 176 -0.01 -13.20 11.46
CA PRO A 176 0.71 -12.05 11.98
C PRO A 176 2.13 -11.92 11.42
N GLY A 177 2.49 -10.74 10.93
CA GLY A 177 3.77 -10.47 10.25
C GLY A 177 3.91 -11.09 8.85
N GLY A 178 2.89 -11.79 8.35
CA GLY A 178 2.87 -12.41 7.02
C GLY A 178 2.37 -11.48 5.93
N SER A 179 2.43 -11.94 4.68
CA SER A 179 1.89 -11.22 3.54
C SER A 179 1.39 -12.14 2.43
N ARG A 180 0.55 -11.60 1.54
CA ARG A 180 0.05 -12.31 0.36
C ARG A 180 0.01 -11.40 -0.86
N THR A 181 0.59 -11.84 -1.98
CA THR A 181 0.58 -11.11 -3.25
C THR A 181 -0.47 -11.71 -4.21
N ILE A 182 -1.25 -10.84 -4.82
CA ILE A 182 -2.18 -11.14 -5.91
C ILE A 182 -1.86 -10.27 -7.13
N THR A 183 -2.32 -10.68 -8.31
CA THR A 183 -2.05 -9.95 -9.55
C THR A 183 -3.36 -9.55 -10.23
N LEU A 184 -3.33 -8.38 -10.90
CA LEU A 184 -4.39 -7.86 -11.75
C LEU A 184 -3.81 -7.48 -13.12
N ASN A 185 -4.45 -7.93 -14.19
CA ASN A 185 -4.09 -7.56 -15.56
C ASN A 185 -5.12 -6.58 -16.12
N LEU A 186 -4.65 -5.46 -16.63
CA LEU A 186 -5.47 -4.44 -17.28
C LEU A 186 -4.92 -4.13 -18.69
N THR A 187 -5.80 -3.73 -19.59
CA THR A 187 -5.38 -3.26 -20.91
C THR A 187 -5.16 -1.74 -20.86
N PHE A 188 -3.97 -1.30 -21.23
CA PHE A 188 -3.57 0.11 -21.26
C PHE A 188 -4.18 0.81 -22.47
N ASN A 189 -4.94 1.87 -22.26
CA ASN A 189 -5.69 2.58 -23.29
C ASN A 189 -5.28 4.06 -23.39
N MET A 190 -5.48 4.61 -24.57
CA MET A 190 -5.37 6.05 -24.80
C MET A 190 -6.50 6.79 -24.08
N VAL A 191 -6.17 7.94 -23.50
CA VAL A 191 -7.13 8.87 -22.89
C VAL A 191 -7.18 10.14 -23.73
N ALA A 192 -8.37 10.59 -24.06
CA ALA A 192 -8.54 11.73 -24.97
C ALA A 192 -8.10 13.08 -24.33
N VAL A 193 -8.32 13.25 -23.03
CA VAL A 193 -7.90 14.41 -22.24
C VAL A 193 -7.25 13.90 -20.95
N PRO A 194 -5.97 13.56 -20.99
CA PRO A 194 -5.32 12.94 -19.85
C PRO A 194 -5.12 13.91 -18.68
N SER A 195 -5.13 13.35 -17.49
CA SER A 195 -4.78 13.95 -16.22
C SER A 195 -3.71 13.14 -15.51
N LEU A 196 -3.19 13.62 -14.38
CA LEU A 196 -2.26 12.86 -13.54
C LEU A 196 -2.83 11.51 -13.10
N LYS A 197 -4.16 11.41 -12.98
CA LYS A 197 -4.87 10.22 -12.50
C LYS A 197 -5.34 9.27 -13.62
N SER A 198 -5.20 9.64 -14.90
CA SER A 198 -5.79 8.88 -16.00
C SER A 198 -5.31 7.43 -16.07
N TRP A 199 -4.12 7.15 -15.58
CA TRP A 199 -3.53 5.81 -15.52
C TRP A 199 -3.10 5.41 -14.09
N ALA A 200 -3.49 6.16 -13.08
CA ALA A 200 -3.31 5.78 -11.68
C ALA A 200 -4.41 4.78 -11.29
N ASN A 201 -4.03 3.54 -11.09
CA ASN A 201 -4.94 2.46 -10.70
C ASN A 201 -4.82 2.20 -9.22
N TYR A 202 -5.91 2.27 -8.48
CA TYR A 202 -5.97 2.16 -7.02
C TYR A 202 -6.49 0.79 -6.62
N ALA A 203 -5.95 0.25 -5.53
CA ALA A 203 -6.52 -0.88 -4.83
C ALA A 203 -6.74 -0.53 -3.36
N GLU A 204 -7.69 -1.20 -2.72
CA GLU A 204 -8.10 -0.97 -1.34
C GLU A 204 -8.56 -2.29 -0.71
N ILE A 205 -8.24 -2.50 0.56
CA ILE A 205 -8.83 -3.54 1.37
C ILE A 205 -10.17 -3.02 1.88
N ILE A 206 -11.27 -3.71 1.54
CA ILE A 206 -12.63 -3.29 1.89
C ILE A 206 -13.24 -4.14 3.01
N GLY A 207 -12.48 -5.03 3.58
CA GLY A 207 -12.87 -5.87 4.71
C GLY A 207 -12.12 -7.18 4.74
N ALA A 208 -12.04 -7.76 5.90
CA ALA A 208 -11.46 -9.06 6.15
C ALA A 208 -12.09 -9.69 7.39
N ASN A 209 -11.84 -10.97 7.60
CA ASN A 209 -12.26 -11.69 8.80
C ASN A 209 -11.04 -12.18 9.57
N ASP A 210 -11.20 -12.41 10.86
CA ASP A 210 -10.29 -13.25 11.63
C ASP A 210 -10.40 -14.72 11.18
N GLN A 211 -9.56 -15.60 11.70
CA GLN A 211 -9.58 -17.02 11.38
C GLN A 211 -10.91 -17.71 11.73
N ASN A 212 -11.67 -17.19 12.69
CA ASN A 212 -12.96 -17.72 13.12
C ASN A 212 -14.12 -17.21 12.27
N GLY A 213 -13.85 -16.33 11.30
CA GLY A 213 -14.85 -15.73 10.43
C GLY A 213 -15.56 -14.53 11.06
N VAL A 214 -14.98 -13.95 12.11
CA VAL A 214 -15.48 -12.70 12.70
C VAL A 214 -14.87 -11.53 11.92
N PRO A 215 -15.69 -10.54 11.49
CA PRO A 215 -15.15 -9.36 10.81
C PRO A 215 -14.09 -8.66 11.67
N GLY A 216 -12.92 -8.42 11.08
CA GLY A 216 -11.87 -7.61 11.67
C GLY A 216 -12.18 -6.13 11.50
N ASP A 217 -11.90 -5.35 12.54
CA ASP A 217 -11.96 -3.89 12.54
C ASP A 217 -10.51 -3.40 12.50
N ASP A 218 -10.12 -2.79 11.39
CA ASP A 218 -8.76 -2.34 11.18
C ASP A 218 -8.43 -1.17 12.11
N VAL A 219 -7.25 -1.19 12.72
CA VAL A 219 -6.93 -0.29 13.84
C VAL A 219 -6.68 1.15 13.40
N ASP A 220 -6.26 1.36 12.16
CA ASP A 220 -5.86 2.68 11.66
C ASP A 220 -6.30 2.95 10.21
N SER A 221 -7.11 2.06 9.63
CA SER A 221 -7.74 2.23 8.33
C SER A 221 -9.25 1.99 8.41
N ASP A 222 -10.02 2.78 7.65
CA ASP A 222 -11.48 2.68 7.59
C ASP A 222 -11.93 2.27 6.18
N PRO A 223 -12.15 0.98 5.93
CA PRO A 223 -12.37 0.42 4.60
C PRO A 223 -13.53 1.07 3.85
N GLY A 224 -13.26 1.63 2.70
CA GLY A 224 -14.27 2.18 1.80
C GLY A 224 -15.01 3.42 2.30
N SER A 225 -14.57 4.02 3.41
CA SER A 225 -15.25 5.14 4.05
C SER A 225 -15.07 6.46 3.31
N ASN A 226 -13.95 6.61 2.58
CA ASN A 226 -13.63 7.88 1.95
C ASN A 226 -12.84 7.73 0.64
N THR A 227 -13.50 7.26 -0.40
CA THR A 227 -12.94 7.12 -1.75
C THR A 227 -12.30 8.39 -2.30
N THR A 228 -12.56 9.57 -1.72
CA THR A 228 -11.95 10.84 -2.15
C THR A 228 -10.56 11.05 -1.55
N ASN A 229 -10.27 10.54 -0.38
CA ASN A 229 -8.95 10.64 0.25
C ASN A 229 -7.98 9.64 -0.39
N GLU A 230 -8.41 8.41 -0.52
CA GLU A 230 -7.63 7.30 -1.07
C GLU A 230 -7.22 7.53 -2.51
N GLN A 231 -8.09 8.11 -3.33
CA GLN A 231 -7.80 8.44 -4.72
C GLN A 231 -6.99 9.73 -4.92
N ASN A 232 -6.50 10.38 -3.88
CA ASN A 232 -5.68 11.59 -4.00
C ASN A 232 -4.18 11.32 -4.05
N VAL A 233 -3.75 10.15 -3.61
CA VAL A 233 -2.38 9.70 -3.79
C VAL A 233 -2.13 9.42 -5.27
N ILE A 234 -0.94 9.73 -5.75
CA ILE A 234 -0.53 9.56 -7.14
C ILE A 234 0.76 8.77 -7.11
N PRO A 235 0.95 7.77 -7.98
CA PRO A 235 2.17 6.98 -8.04
C PRO A 235 3.45 7.83 -7.99
N GLY A 236 4.39 7.48 -7.14
CA GLY A 236 5.65 8.20 -6.93
C GLY A 236 5.51 9.53 -6.18
N LYS A 237 4.43 9.73 -5.43
CA LYS A 237 4.18 10.89 -4.55
C LYS A 237 4.13 10.46 -3.09
N PRO A 238 4.23 11.41 -2.12
CA PRO A 238 4.05 11.07 -0.72
C PRO A 238 2.75 10.31 -0.47
N GLY A 239 2.82 9.22 0.27
CA GLY A 239 1.73 8.28 0.51
C GLY A 239 1.62 7.14 -0.51
N ASP A 240 2.49 7.09 -1.53
CA ASP A 240 2.67 5.95 -2.42
C ASP A 240 3.57 4.90 -1.75
N ASP A 241 3.20 3.63 -1.78
CA ASP A 241 3.88 2.52 -1.09
C ASP A 241 3.94 2.68 0.45
N ASP A 242 3.05 3.44 1.09
CA ASP A 242 3.04 3.63 2.55
C ASP A 242 2.31 2.46 3.23
N ILE A 243 2.99 1.81 4.19
CA ILE A 243 2.44 0.73 5.03
C ILE A 243 2.65 1.02 6.52
N ALA A 244 2.83 2.28 6.88
CA ALA A 244 3.10 2.72 8.24
C ALA A 244 2.11 3.82 8.65
N SER A 245 0.83 3.56 8.50
CA SER A 245 -0.21 4.45 8.98
C SER A 245 -0.21 4.52 10.50
N THR A 246 -0.66 5.62 11.04
CA THR A 246 -0.80 5.83 12.48
C THR A 246 -2.17 6.40 12.86
N SER A 247 -3.06 6.64 11.89
CA SER A 247 -4.40 7.18 12.16
C SER A 247 -5.29 7.20 10.91
N ASP A 248 -6.58 7.02 11.08
CA ASP A 248 -7.63 7.15 10.07
C ASP A 248 -7.78 8.55 9.47
N SER A 249 -7.02 9.54 9.93
CA SER A 249 -7.25 10.92 9.59
C SER A 249 -6.19 11.50 8.68
N GLY A 250 -6.55 11.72 7.42
CA GLY A 250 -5.78 12.52 6.52
C GLY A 250 -5.57 11.89 5.13
N LEU A 251 -5.22 12.71 4.18
CA LEU A 251 -4.89 12.30 2.81
C LEU A 251 -3.61 11.45 2.79
N GLY A 252 -3.70 10.18 2.41
CA GLY A 252 -2.58 9.28 2.31
C GLY A 252 -2.02 8.80 3.64
N SER A 253 -2.83 8.79 4.71
CA SER A 253 -2.44 8.26 6.02
C SER A 253 -2.95 6.85 6.28
N GLN A 254 -3.91 6.37 5.51
CA GLN A 254 -4.39 4.99 5.58
C GLN A 254 -3.48 4.11 4.73
N ASP A 255 -3.15 2.94 5.22
CA ASP A 255 -2.25 2.00 4.55
C ASP A 255 -2.95 0.76 3.96
N ASP A 256 -4.28 0.72 4.07
CA ASP A 256 -5.13 -0.29 3.44
C ASP A 256 -5.36 -0.06 1.93
N HIS A 257 -4.82 1.01 1.34
CA HIS A 257 -4.96 1.36 -0.08
C HIS A 257 -3.67 1.89 -0.69
N ASP A 258 -3.49 1.65 -2.00
CA ASP A 258 -2.32 2.14 -2.72
C ASP A 258 -2.57 2.33 -4.23
N PRO A 259 -2.04 3.39 -4.86
CA PRO A 259 -2.09 3.60 -6.29
C PRO A 259 -0.85 3.04 -6.98
N ALA A 260 -0.99 2.56 -8.21
CA ALA A 260 0.12 2.29 -9.11
C ALA A 260 -0.20 2.71 -10.54
N GLY A 261 0.80 3.10 -11.30
CA GLY A 261 0.60 3.43 -12.71
C GLY A 261 1.85 3.95 -13.40
N PRO A 262 1.80 4.04 -14.73
CA PRO A 262 2.91 4.52 -15.52
C PRO A 262 2.97 6.05 -15.56
N TRP A 263 4.18 6.57 -15.68
CA TRP A 263 4.43 7.91 -16.19
C TRP A 263 4.43 7.87 -17.71
N VAL A 264 3.45 8.52 -18.33
CA VAL A 264 3.27 8.54 -19.79
C VAL A 264 3.70 9.91 -20.32
N PHE A 265 4.73 9.90 -21.15
CA PHE A 265 5.13 11.07 -21.91
C PHE A 265 4.69 10.88 -23.38
N ASP A 266 3.76 11.72 -23.84
CA ASP A 266 3.21 11.62 -25.19
C ASP A 266 2.87 13.02 -25.74
N LEU A 267 3.63 13.47 -26.74
CA LEU A 267 3.39 14.72 -27.44
C LEU A 267 2.92 14.46 -28.86
N ALA A 268 1.81 15.05 -29.22
CA ALA A 268 1.27 15.00 -30.59
C ALA A 268 1.26 16.39 -31.24
N THR A 269 1.39 16.42 -32.56
CA THR A 269 1.34 17.67 -33.34
C THR A 269 0.26 17.62 -34.41
N ILE A 270 -0.39 18.74 -34.63
CA ILE A 270 -1.33 18.98 -35.73
C ILE A 270 -0.88 20.26 -36.43
N ILE A 271 -0.78 20.20 -37.75
CA ILE A 271 -0.57 21.37 -38.60
C ILE A 271 -1.84 21.61 -39.41
N GLU A 272 -2.23 22.86 -39.51
CA GLU A 272 -3.41 23.31 -40.27
C GLU A 272 -2.94 24.28 -41.35
N ASN A 273 -3.76 24.57 -42.34
CA ASN A 273 -3.56 25.68 -43.23
C ASN A 273 -4.61 26.75 -43.02
N SER A 274 -4.26 27.99 -43.30
CA SER A 274 -5.18 29.13 -43.14
C SER A 274 -5.97 29.44 -44.40
N VAL A 275 -5.64 28.81 -45.54
CA VAL A 275 -6.28 29.06 -46.83
C VAL A 275 -6.37 27.78 -47.64
N ASP A 276 -7.45 27.57 -48.34
CA ASP A 276 -7.63 26.39 -49.24
C ASP A 276 -6.97 26.59 -50.62
N ASN A 277 -6.87 27.84 -51.08
CA ASN A 277 -6.28 28.16 -52.36
C ASN A 277 -5.42 29.42 -52.26
N VAL A 278 -4.32 29.47 -52.99
CA VAL A 278 -3.52 30.67 -53.20
C VAL A 278 -4.01 31.39 -54.48
N SER A 279 -4.16 32.70 -54.38
CA SER A 279 -4.60 33.53 -55.50
C SER A 279 -3.42 34.01 -56.38
N SER A 280 -2.22 34.04 -55.84
CA SER A 280 -0.98 34.46 -56.52
C SER A 280 0.27 33.83 -55.91
N TYR A 281 1.35 33.77 -56.70
CA TYR A 281 2.66 33.47 -56.13
C TYR A 281 3.13 34.61 -55.21
N SER A 282 3.94 34.27 -54.20
CA SER A 282 4.45 35.17 -53.16
C SER A 282 3.41 35.60 -52.10
N GLU A 283 2.24 34.99 -52.09
CA GLU A 283 1.27 35.11 -51.01
C GLU A 283 1.84 34.48 -49.75
N LEU A 284 1.66 35.17 -48.57
CA LEU A 284 2.05 34.62 -47.31
C LEU A 284 0.95 33.71 -46.77
N ILE A 285 1.31 32.43 -46.57
CA ILE A 285 0.38 31.44 -46.04
C ILE A 285 0.80 31.10 -44.63
N ASN A 286 -0.14 31.17 -43.70
CA ASN A 286 0.07 30.80 -42.31
C ASN A 286 -0.31 29.34 -42.09
N PHE A 287 0.54 28.59 -41.42
CA PHE A 287 0.33 27.21 -41.01
C PHE A 287 0.35 27.15 -39.49
N PRO A 288 -0.81 27.27 -38.81
CA PRO A 288 -0.89 27.05 -37.37
C PRO A 288 -0.45 25.64 -36.99
N ILE A 289 0.49 25.56 -36.04
CA ILE A 289 0.95 24.30 -35.48
C ILE A 289 0.45 24.21 -34.04
N LYS A 290 -0.28 23.16 -33.75
CA LYS A 290 -0.77 22.83 -32.40
C LYS A 290 0.03 21.67 -31.87
N VAL A 291 0.50 21.78 -30.63
CA VAL A 291 1.11 20.67 -29.88
C VAL A 291 0.19 20.33 -28.72
N LYS A 292 -0.09 19.06 -28.56
CA LYS A 292 -0.93 18.54 -27.48
C LYS A 292 -0.12 17.54 -26.67
N ASN A 293 -0.12 17.70 -25.36
CA ASN A 293 0.33 16.66 -24.46
C ASN A 293 -0.80 15.64 -24.26
N GLN A 294 -0.55 14.40 -24.62
CA GLN A 294 -1.46 13.26 -24.51
C GLN A 294 -1.00 12.29 -23.40
N GLY A 295 0.05 12.66 -22.65
CA GLY A 295 0.54 11.95 -21.50
C GLY A 295 0.08 12.55 -20.17
N ASN A 296 0.51 11.96 -19.05
CA ASN A 296 0.18 12.43 -17.70
C ASN A 296 1.34 13.16 -16.99
N ILE A 297 2.45 13.40 -17.70
CA ILE A 297 3.56 14.22 -17.22
C ILE A 297 3.79 15.41 -18.11
N ASN A 298 4.25 16.51 -17.51
CA ASN A 298 4.56 17.73 -18.24
C ASN A 298 5.80 17.57 -19.10
N SER A 299 5.82 18.27 -20.24
CA SER A 299 7.02 18.38 -21.06
C SER A 299 7.95 19.46 -20.47
N ALA A 300 9.21 19.11 -20.32
CA ALA A 300 10.27 20.07 -19.94
C ALA A 300 10.80 20.91 -21.12
N GLY A 301 10.02 21.02 -22.19
CA GLY A 301 10.41 21.68 -23.43
C GLY A 301 10.52 20.71 -24.61
N TYR A 302 10.46 21.22 -25.82
CA TYR A 302 10.56 20.40 -27.03
C TYR A 302 11.02 21.23 -28.21
N THR A 303 11.43 20.56 -29.30
CA THR A 303 11.82 21.21 -30.55
C THR A 303 10.86 20.78 -31.66
N LEU A 304 10.26 21.77 -32.32
CA LEU A 304 9.51 21.54 -33.55
C LEU A 304 10.47 21.60 -34.74
N SER A 305 10.31 20.66 -35.66
CA SER A 305 11.04 20.64 -36.93
C SER A 305 10.05 20.53 -38.09
N VAL A 306 10.11 21.46 -39.01
CA VAL A 306 9.23 21.55 -40.16
C VAL A 306 10.07 21.49 -41.44
N LEU A 307 9.76 20.51 -42.29
CA LEU A 307 10.33 20.49 -43.65
C LEU A 307 9.56 21.51 -44.50
N VAL A 308 10.26 22.51 -45.02
CA VAL A 308 9.70 23.47 -45.96
C VAL A 308 9.79 22.88 -47.38
N PRO A 309 8.66 22.45 -47.98
CA PRO A 309 8.70 21.73 -49.24
C PRO A 309 9.03 22.66 -50.44
N ALA A 310 9.34 22.09 -51.60
CA ALA A 310 9.45 22.83 -52.82
C ALA A 310 8.12 23.55 -53.12
N GLY A 311 8.17 24.79 -53.61
CA GLY A 311 6.99 25.62 -53.79
C GLY A 311 6.77 26.63 -52.65
N PHE A 312 7.45 26.45 -51.50
CA PHE A 312 7.47 27.46 -50.44
C PHE A 312 8.88 27.98 -50.17
N ALA A 313 8.95 29.25 -49.80
CA ALA A 313 10.17 29.88 -49.31
C ALA A 313 9.98 30.26 -47.83
N PHE A 314 10.98 29.97 -47.03
CA PHE A 314 10.99 30.42 -45.63
C PHE A 314 11.27 31.93 -45.56
N THR A 315 10.38 32.68 -44.93
CA THR A 315 10.52 34.13 -44.76
C THR A 315 10.74 34.44 -43.31
N ALA A 316 11.93 34.93 -42.92
CA ALA A 316 12.34 35.13 -41.52
C ALA A 316 11.48 36.16 -40.76
N GLY A 317 11.05 37.23 -41.37
CA GLY A 317 10.32 38.33 -40.71
C GLY A 317 9.05 37.89 -39.95
N PRO A 318 8.11 37.19 -40.58
CA PRO A 318 6.90 36.70 -39.92
C PRO A 318 7.13 35.47 -39.04
N ASN A 319 8.32 34.82 -39.11
CA ASN A 319 8.65 33.59 -38.40
C ASN A 319 9.62 33.84 -37.23
N ALA A 320 9.28 34.78 -36.35
CA ALA A 320 10.10 35.08 -35.15
C ALA A 320 10.29 33.83 -34.28
N GLY A 321 11.51 33.61 -33.85
CA GLY A 321 11.89 32.45 -33.02
C GLY A 321 12.20 31.16 -33.79
N TRP A 322 11.92 31.11 -35.09
CA TRP A 322 12.32 30.02 -35.95
C TRP A 322 13.74 30.20 -36.48
N SER A 323 14.50 29.14 -36.57
CA SER A 323 15.74 29.06 -37.34
C SER A 323 15.51 28.19 -38.58
N TYR A 324 16.19 28.54 -39.71
CA TYR A 324 16.02 27.82 -40.97
C TYR A 324 17.36 27.43 -41.58
N ASN A 325 17.50 26.16 -41.91
CA ASN A 325 18.64 25.64 -42.66
C ASN A 325 18.26 25.47 -44.15
N SER A 326 18.81 26.27 -45.01
CA SER A 326 18.49 26.26 -46.45
C SER A 326 19.00 25.02 -47.20
N LEU A 327 20.02 24.32 -46.67
CA LEU A 327 20.57 23.11 -47.29
C LEU A 327 19.65 21.90 -47.05
N THR A 328 19.15 21.78 -45.81
CA THR A 328 18.24 20.68 -45.45
C THR A 328 16.77 21.06 -45.63
N ARG A 329 16.47 22.35 -45.85
CA ARG A 329 15.12 22.93 -45.88
C ARG A 329 14.31 22.69 -44.63
N ILE A 330 14.97 22.57 -43.46
CA ILE A 330 14.32 22.36 -42.17
C ILE A 330 14.28 23.69 -41.40
N ALA A 331 13.09 24.08 -41.02
CA ALA A 331 12.85 25.14 -40.03
C ALA A 331 12.66 24.51 -38.63
N THR A 332 13.30 25.08 -37.62
CA THR A 332 13.24 24.60 -36.24
C THR A 332 12.81 25.71 -35.30
N TYR A 333 11.97 25.34 -34.32
CA TYR A 333 11.54 26.19 -33.23
C TYR A 333 11.74 25.48 -31.91
N VAL A 334 12.48 26.09 -30.98
CA VAL A 334 12.74 25.50 -29.66
C VAL A 334 11.76 26.13 -28.66
N VAL A 335 10.94 25.29 -28.07
CA VAL A 335 10.08 25.66 -26.93
C VAL A 335 10.91 25.40 -25.66
N PRO A 336 11.25 26.45 -24.89
CA PRO A 336 12.06 26.27 -23.70
C PRO A 336 11.26 25.56 -22.60
N VAL A 337 11.98 25.07 -21.60
CA VAL A 337 11.37 24.64 -20.34
C VAL A 337 10.68 25.85 -19.72
N THR A 338 9.40 25.71 -19.44
CA THR A 338 8.67 26.65 -18.57
C THR A 338 8.56 26.00 -17.20
N ASP A 339 9.08 26.66 -16.18
CA ASP A 339 8.97 26.26 -14.77
C ASP A 339 7.51 26.22 -14.34
#